data_0d7126b61419ddeec375d076c6fa5381
#
_entry.id   0d7126b61419ddeec375d076c6fa5381
#
_cell.length_a   1.000
_cell.length_b   1.000
_cell.length_c   1.000
_cell.angle_alpha   90.00
_cell.angle_beta   90.00
_cell.angle_gamma   90.00
#
_symmetry.space_group_name_H-M   'P 1'
#
loop_
_entity.id
_entity.type
_entity.pdbx_description
1 polymer ?
#
loop_
_entity_poly.entity_id
_entity_poly.type
_entity_poly.pdbx_seq_one_letter_code
_entity_poly.pdbx_strand_id
1 'polypeptide(L)'
;AAVANKLGRRFIHCDIGLNSIQTARDRLVTDGAEFDVLEIKDGVQLYRNPVQTMDKIKSLIPGLKNEDDLDSFWEGAISDSKLGMIPVYVPNLMDSSSKLLDVVLMNRILHQAIPDLDSSVKKVIVYYIDITDEDEIRRFIAADDSTTVEIELRDLKTVLDDVAIGDEVSFHCTEVHDDLFGGWQVVIDSFVSDRVLQKITEFNNKARMNASPKKPFKPIEISEEGLELI
;
A
#
# COMPACT_ATOMS: atom_id res chain seq x y z
N ALA A 1 -7.04 12.19 -24.10
CA ALA A 1 -7.11 13.31 -23.15
C ALA A 1 -7.24 14.65 -23.89
N ALA A 2 -6.24 15.17 -24.64
CA ALA A 2 -6.24 16.48 -25.24
C ALA A 2 -7.50 16.82 -26.10
N VAL A 3 -7.95 15.91 -26.97
CA VAL A 3 -9.19 16.11 -27.76
C VAL A 3 -10.43 16.18 -26.86
N ALA A 4 -10.50 15.37 -25.82
CA ALA A 4 -11.61 15.43 -24.87
C ALA A 4 -11.63 16.77 -24.14
N ASN A 5 -10.47 17.27 -23.70
CA ASN A 5 -10.33 18.58 -23.08
C ASN A 5 -10.82 19.71 -24.02
N LYS A 6 -10.40 19.71 -25.28
CA LYS A 6 -10.84 20.69 -26.30
C LYS A 6 -12.35 20.68 -26.54
N LEU A 7 -13.00 19.54 -26.31
CA LEU A 7 -14.45 19.38 -26.42
C LEU A 7 -15.18 19.63 -25.10
N GLY A 8 -14.50 20.14 -24.06
CA GLY A 8 -15.07 20.39 -22.74
C GLY A 8 -15.54 19.13 -22.01
N ARG A 9 -14.96 17.98 -22.33
CA ARG A 9 -15.32 16.69 -21.72
C ARG A 9 -14.34 16.33 -20.61
N ARG A 10 -14.83 15.70 -19.56
CA ARG A 10 -13.98 15.05 -18.54
C ARG A 10 -13.27 13.87 -19.18
N PHE A 11 -12.05 13.59 -18.73
CA PHE A 11 -11.25 12.48 -19.26
C PHE A 11 -10.45 11.81 -18.14
N ILE A 12 -10.16 10.55 -18.37
CA ILE A 12 -9.13 9.78 -17.65
C ILE A 12 -8.24 9.19 -18.74
N HIS A 13 -6.92 9.37 -18.62
CA HIS A 13 -5.93 8.77 -19.50
C HIS A 13 -5.04 7.88 -18.67
N CYS A 14 -4.93 6.61 -19.06
CA CYS A 14 -4.10 5.63 -18.38
C CYS A 14 -3.18 4.97 -19.41
N ASP A 15 -1.89 4.92 -19.12
CA ASP A 15 -0.88 4.29 -19.98
C ASP A 15 0.28 3.78 -19.10
N ILE A 16 0.86 2.67 -19.46
CA ILE A 16 2.05 2.11 -18.78
C ILE A 16 3.35 2.76 -19.26
N GLY A 17 3.33 3.38 -20.42
CA GLY A 17 4.49 4.01 -21.05
C GLY A 17 4.71 5.43 -20.55
N LEU A 18 5.84 5.68 -19.89
CA LEU A 18 6.20 7.01 -19.39
C LEU A 18 6.17 8.08 -20.51
N ASN A 19 6.67 7.74 -21.70
CA ASN A 19 6.67 8.66 -22.83
C ASN A 19 5.26 9.05 -23.29
N SER A 20 4.29 8.14 -23.21
CA SER A 20 2.89 8.40 -23.53
C SER A 20 2.28 9.37 -22.53
N ILE A 21 2.53 9.14 -21.23
CA ILE A 21 2.07 10.02 -20.16
C ILE A 21 2.68 11.41 -20.29
N GLN A 22 4.00 11.51 -20.53
CA GLN A 22 4.68 12.79 -20.72
C GLN A 22 4.12 13.55 -21.92
N THR A 23 3.92 12.87 -23.05
CA THR A 23 3.36 13.49 -24.24
C THR A 23 1.92 13.99 -24.01
N ALA A 24 1.10 13.22 -23.30
CA ALA A 24 -0.27 13.62 -22.95
C ALA A 24 -0.27 14.83 -22.01
N ARG A 25 0.58 14.80 -20.98
CA ARG A 25 0.77 15.91 -20.04
C ARG A 25 1.17 17.20 -20.74
N ASP A 26 2.20 17.14 -21.58
CA ASP A 26 2.75 18.32 -22.25
C ASP A 26 1.72 18.98 -23.18
N ARG A 27 0.89 18.16 -23.85
CA ARG A 27 -0.25 18.66 -24.66
C ARG A 27 -1.32 19.31 -23.81
N LEU A 28 -1.67 18.74 -22.67
CA LEU A 28 -2.67 19.29 -21.76
C LEU A 28 -2.19 20.59 -21.13
N VAL A 29 -0.93 20.67 -20.73
CA VAL A 29 -0.31 21.91 -20.23
C VAL A 29 -0.36 23.00 -21.31
N THR A 30 0.03 22.67 -22.54
CA THR A 30 -0.02 23.62 -23.67
C THR A 30 -1.45 24.11 -23.97
N ASP A 31 -2.44 23.24 -23.78
CA ASP A 31 -3.86 23.57 -23.97
C ASP A 31 -4.48 24.28 -22.72
N GLY A 32 -3.68 24.57 -21.66
CA GLY A 32 -4.14 25.23 -20.43
C GLY A 32 -5.14 24.40 -19.62
N ALA A 33 -5.07 23.08 -19.70
CA ALA A 33 -5.98 22.19 -18.97
C ALA A 33 -5.58 22.05 -17.51
N GLU A 34 -6.57 21.96 -16.63
CA GLU A 34 -6.38 21.51 -15.24
C GLU A 34 -6.54 20.00 -15.16
N PHE A 35 -5.56 19.30 -14.58
CA PHE A 35 -5.57 17.85 -14.42
C PHE A 35 -4.56 17.40 -13.38
N ASP A 36 -4.81 16.22 -12.81
CA ASP A 36 -3.88 15.53 -11.92
C ASP A 36 -3.11 14.44 -12.66
N VAL A 37 -1.86 14.23 -12.30
CA VAL A 37 -1.05 13.10 -12.74
C VAL A 37 -0.85 12.16 -11.57
N LEU A 38 -1.44 10.97 -11.67
CA LEU A 38 -1.36 9.94 -10.64
C LEU A 38 -0.49 8.79 -11.13
N GLU A 39 0.37 8.29 -10.28
CA GLU A 39 1.15 7.09 -10.55
C GLU A 39 0.57 5.92 -9.75
N ILE A 40 0.24 4.82 -10.45
CA ILE A 40 -0.09 3.56 -9.78
C ILE A 40 1.24 2.91 -9.41
N LYS A 41 1.67 3.11 -8.17
CA LYS A 41 2.89 2.51 -7.66
C LYS A 41 2.67 0.99 -7.51
N ASP A 42 3.69 0.22 -7.89
CA ASP A 42 3.75 -1.24 -7.72
C ASP A 42 2.75 -2.10 -8.53
N GLY A 43 1.82 -1.52 -9.26
CA GLY A 43 0.86 -2.30 -10.06
C GLY A 43 1.50 -3.29 -11.04
N VAL A 44 2.63 -2.93 -11.64
CA VAL A 44 3.39 -3.83 -12.55
C VAL A 44 4.25 -4.82 -11.77
N GLN A 45 4.78 -4.42 -10.62
CA GLN A 45 5.57 -5.31 -9.74
C GLN A 45 4.67 -6.32 -9.03
N LEU A 46 3.46 -5.93 -8.64
CA LEU A 46 2.42 -6.82 -8.11
C LEU A 46 2.12 -7.99 -9.07
N TYR A 47 2.05 -7.71 -10.36
CA TYR A 47 1.85 -8.75 -11.37
C TYR A 47 3.10 -9.60 -11.66
N ARG A 48 4.30 -9.04 -11.49
CA ARG A 48 5.55 -9.74 -11.82
C ARG A 48 6.06 -10.65 -10.72
N ASN A 49 5.73 -10.38 -9.47
CA ASN A 49 6.18 -11.20 -8.34
C ASN A 49 5.09 -11.32 -7.25
N PRO A 50 4.12 -12.24 -7.46
CA PRO A 50 2.97 -12.41 -6.56
C PRO A 50 3.36 -12.77 -5.12
N VAL A 51 4.41 -13.56 -4.94
CA VAL A 51 4.87 -13.97 -3.61
C VAL A 51 5.39 -12.76 -2.83
N GLN A 52 6.25 -11.95 -3.42
CA GLN A 52 6.76 -10.73 -2.78
C GLN A 52 5.65 -9.71 -2.47
N THR A 53 4.61 -9.71 -3.28
CA THR A 53 3.44 -8.85 -3.06
C THR A 53 2.67 -9.28 -1.83
N MET A 54 2.38 -10.57 -1.69
CA MET A 54 1.69 -11.09 -0.53
C MET A 54 2.53 -10.89 0.74
N ASP A 55 3.84 -11.13 0.68
CA ASP A 55 4.75 -10.89 1.81
C ASP A 55 4.75 -9.41 2.22
N LYS A 56 4.72 -8.49 1.25
CA LYS A 56 4.64 -7.06 1.54
C LYS A 56 3.30 -6.68 2.18
N ILE A 57 2.18 -7.18 1.65
CA ILE A 57 0.85 -6.95 2.24
C ILE A 57 0.80 -7.47 3.68
N LYS A 58 1.29 -8.68 3.91
CA LYS A 58 1.38 -9.23 5.27
C LYS A 58 2.20 -8.35 6.21
N SER A 59 3.31 -7.82 5.73
CA SER A 59 4.17 -6.93 6.53
C SER A 59 3.51 -5.61 6.91
N LEU A 60 2.46 -5.19 6.19
CA LEU A 60 1.68 -3.98 6.47
C LEU A 60 0.58 -4.21 7.51
N ILE A 61 0.18 -5.47 7.75
CA ILE A 61 -0.82 -5.79 8.78
C ILE A 61 -0.13 -5.75 10.15
N PRO A 62 -0.53 -4.81 11.03
CA PRO A 62 0.14 -4.65 12.31
C PRO A 62 0.07 -5.90 13.18
N GLY A 63 1.24 -6.40 13.60
CA GLY A 63 1.35 -7.53 14.51
C GLY A 63 1.16 -8.90 13.86
N LEU A 64 0.91 -8.99 12.55
CA LEU A 64 0.80 -10.28 11.85
C LEU A 64 2.17 -10.97 11.80
N LYS A 65 2.21 -12.22 12.23
CA LYS A 65 3.38 -13.11 12.15
C LYS A 65 3.00 -14.42 11.50
N ASN A 66 3.95 -15.00 10.80
CA ASN A 66 3.79 -16.37 10.33
C ASN A 66 3.76 -17.31 11.53
N GLU A 67 2.85 -18.29 11.50
CA GLU A 67 2.73 -19.33 12.51
C GLU A 67 2.70 -20.69 11.79
N ASP A 68 3.69 -21.52 12.10
CA ASP A 68 3.89 -22.80 11.43
C ASP A 68 2.81 -23.84 11.80
N ASP A 69 2.13 -23.64 12.93
CA ASP A 69 1.08 -24.54 13.43
C ASP A 69 -0.30 -24.30 12.81
N LEU A 70 -0.46 -23.26 11.99
CA LEU A 70 -1.71 -22.95 11.31
C LEU A 70 -1.78 -23.62 9.93
N ASP A 71 -2.98 -24.10 9.56
CA ASP A 71 -3.24 -24.54 8.19
C ASP A 71 -2.99 -23.40 7.20
N SER A 72 -2.61 -23.76 5.98
CA SER A 72 -2.31 -22.84 4.88
C SER A 72 -3.47 -21.93 4.44
N PHE A 73 -4.66 -22.15 4.99
CA PHE A 73 -5.79 -21.25 4.82
C PHE A 73 -5.59 -19.92 5.56
N TRP A 74 -4.88 -19.98 6.69
CA TRP A 74 -4.55 -18.81 7.51
C TRP A 74 -3.17 -18.27 7.14
N GLU A 75 -3.08 -17.00 6.87
CA GLU A 75 -1.82 -16.36 6.46
C GLU A 75 -0.86 -16.06 7.62
N GLY A 76 -1.30 -16.30 8.84
CA GLY A 76 -0.56 -16.12 10.08
C GLY A 76 -1.47 -15.79 11.24
N ALA A 77 -0.90 -15.27 12.32
CA ALA A 77 -1.66 -14.86 13.50
C ALA A 77 -1.16 -13.55 14.11
N ILE A 78 -2.04 -12.89 14.84
CA ILE A 78 -1.72 -11.75 15.70
C ILE A 78 -1.81 -12.21 17.16
N SER A 79 -0.75 -11.91 17.93
CA SER A 79 -0.75 -12.24 19.36
C SER A 79 -1.40 -11.13 20.17
N ASP A 80 -2.49 -11.45 20.86
CA ASP A 80 -3.17 -10.55 21.80
C ASP A 80 -2.95 -11.01 23.24
N SER A 81 -2.75 -10.06 24.15
CA SER A 81 -2.45 -10.37 25.56
C SER A 81 -3.63 -11.00 26.34
N LYS A 82 -4.86 -10.82 25.86
CA LYS A 82 -6.10 -11.30 26.51
C LYS A 82 -6.73 -12.46 25.76
N LEU A 83 -6.70 -12.41 24.44
CA LEU A 83 -7.35 -13.37 23.57
C LEU A 83 -6.41 -14.49 23.11
N GLY A 84 -5.08 -14.32 23.31
CA GLY A 84 -4.09 -15.27 22.85
C GLY A 84 -3.79 -15.10 21.37
N MET A 85 -3.69 -16.21 20.66
CA MET A 85 -3.44 -16.24 19.22
C MET A 85 -4.74 -15.95 18.45
N ILE A 86 -4.70 -14.99 17.54
CA ILE A 86 -5.79 -14.61 16.67
C ILE A 86 -5.39 -14.94 15.23
N PRO A 87 -5.86 -16.04 14.63
CA PRO A 87 -5.62 -16.37 13.24
C PRO A 87 -6.16 -15.31 12.29
N VAL A 88 -5.41 -15.07 11.21
CA VAL A 88 -5.73 -14.02 10.24
C VAL A 88 -5.82 -14.61 8.84
N TYR A 89 -6.97 -14.41 8.21
CA TYR A 89 -7.18 -14.68 6.79
C TYR A 89 -6.88 -13.43 5.98
N VAL A 90 -6.07 -13.57 4.94
CA VAL A 90 -5.80 -12.50 3.95
C VAL A 90 -6.11 -13.07 2.56
N PRO A 91 -6.92 -12.37 1.74
CA PRO A 91 -7.25 -12.87 0.41
C PRO A 91 -6.00 -12.91 -0.47
N ASN A 92 -5.80 -14.03 -1.16
CA ASN A 92 -4.72 -14.16 -2.13
C ASN A 92 -5.05 -13.35 -3.39
N LEU A 93 -4.29 -12.28 -3.64
CA LEU A 93 -4.50 -11.39 -4.79
C LEU A 93 -4.34 -12.09 -6.14
N MET A 94 -3.68 -13.24 -6.16
CA MET A 94 -3.46 -14.02 -7.39
C MET A 94 -4.61 -14.97 -7.68
N ASP A 95 -5.43 -15.28 -6.69
CA ASP A 95 -6.62 -16.11 -6.84
C ASP A 95 -7.88 -15.26 -6.93
N SER A 96 -8.49 -15.21 -8.10
CA SER A 96 -9.72 -14.43 -8.32
C SER A 96 -10.89 -14.88 -7.44
N SER A 97 -10.90 -16.14 -7.00
CA SER A 97 -11.96 -16.69 -6.14
C SER A 97 -11.87 -16.21 -4.70
N SER A 98 -10.70 -15.76 -4.25
CA SER A 98 -10.49 -15.28 -2.87
C SER A 98 -10.65 -13.76 -2.70
N LYS A 99 -10.79 -13.01 -3.80
CA LYS A 99 -10.88 -11.53 -3.76
C LYS A 99 -12.22 -11.02 -3.26
N LEU A 100 -13.28 -11.78 -3.50
CA LEU A 100 -14.64 -11.42 -3.13
C LEU A 100 -15.06 -12.23 -1.90
N LEU A 101 -15.37 -11.54 -0.82
CA LEU A 101 -15.99 -12.15 0.34
C LEU A 101 -17.49 -12.28 0.09
N ASP A 102 -17.92 -13.49 -0.18
CA ASP A 102 -19.30 -13.88 -0.37
C ASP A 102 -19.74 -14.92 0.68
N VAL A 103 -21.00 -15.30 0.67
CA VAL A 103 -21.56 -16.31 1.57
C VAL A 103 -20.84 -17.67 1.40
N VAL A 104 -20.35 -17.99 0.19
CA VAL A 104 -19.67 -19.28 -0.08
C VAL A 104 -18.32 -19.32 0.64
N LEU A 105 -17.51 -18.26 0.50
CA LEU A 105 -16.24 -18.14 1.21
C LEU A 105 -16.45 -18.09 2.73
N MET A 106 -17.46 -17.33 3.20
CA MET A 106 -17.76 -17.27 4.63
C MET A 106 -18.22 -18.62 5.19
N ASN A 107 -19.04 -19.38 4.45
CA ASN A 107 -19.42 -20.74 4.82
C ASN A 107 -18.20 -21.68 4.94
N ARG A 108 -17.25 -21.53 4.03
CA ARG A 108 -15.98 -22.29 4.10
C ARG A 108 -15.17 -21.92 5.34
N ILE A 109 -15.11 -20.63 5.69
CA ILE A 109 -14.43 -20.16 6.92
C ILE A 109 -15.09 -20.78 8.15
N LEU A 110 -16.41 -20.68 8.26
CA LEU A 110 -17.18 -21.15 9.44
C LEU A 110 -17.10 -22.67 9.62
N HIS A 111 -17.28 -23.44 8.54
CA HIS A 111 -17.49 -24.88 8.65
C HIS A 111 -16.28 -25.73 8.25
N GLN A 112 -15.23 -25.13 7.71
CA GLN A 112 -13.99 -25.85 7.35
C GLN A 112 -12.77 -25.27 8.08
N ALA A 113 -12.50 -23.98 7.95
CA ALA A 113 -11.26 -23.41 8.45
C ALA A 113 -11.26 -23.17 9.98
N ILE A 114 -12.38 -22.73 10.57
CA ILE A 114 -12.46 -22.51 12.02
C ILE A 114 -12.45 -23.83 12.82
N PRO A 115 -13.16 -24.90 12.42
CA PRO A 115 -13.11 -26.19 13.13
C PRO A 115 -11.72 -26.84 13.19
N ASP A 116 -10.82 -26.53 12.27
CA ASP A 116 -9.45 -27.03 12.25
C ASP A 116 -8.50 -26.24 13.18
N LEU A 117 -8.97 -25.14 13.77
CA LEU A 117 -8.20 -24.35 14.73
C LEU A 117 -8.18 -24.98 16.12
N ASP A 118 -7.15 -24.65 16.89
CA ASP A 118 -7.08 -25.03 18.30
C ASP A 118 -8.28 -24.47 19.09
N SER A 119 -8.78 -25.28 20.03
CA SER A 119 -9.93 -24.93 20.87
C SER A 119 -9.74 -23.71 21.78
N SER A 120 -8.50 -23.26 21.94
CA SER A 120 -8.18 -22.02 22.66
C SER A 120 -8.43 -20.75 21.87
N VAL A 121 -8.61 -20.85 20.55
CA VAL A 121 -8.87 -19.70 19.67
C VAL A 121 -10.27 -19.16 19.95
N LYS A 122 -10.34 -17.88 20.30
CA LYS A 122 -11.60 -17.18 20.63
C LYS A 122 -12.03 -16.20 19.56
N LYS A 123 -11.11 -15.82 18.69
CA LYS A 123 -11.32 -14.81 17.68
C LYS A 123 -10.49 -15.08 16.44
N VAL A 124 -11.02 -14.75 15.26
CA VAL A 124 -10.32 -14.71 13.98
C VAL A 124 -10.56 -13.38 13.30
N ILE A 125 -9.60 -12.95 12.50
CA ILE A 125 -9.72 -11.76 11.66
C ILE A 125 -9.75 -12.19 10.20
N VAL A 126 -10.75 -11.71 9.48
CA VAL A 126 -10.94 -12.00 8.05
C VAL A 126 -10.81 -10.68 7.28
N TYR A 127 -9.69 -10.53 6.57
CA TYR A 127 -9.54 -9.42 5.64
C TYR A 127 -10.26 -9.72 4.32
N TYR A 128 -10.85 -8.71 3.71
CA TYR A 128 -11.46 -8.77 2.38
C TYR A 128 -11.01 -7.57 1.52
N ILE A 129 -11.07 -7.72 0.21
CA ILE A 129 -10.83 -6.64 -0.77
C ILE A 129 -12.17 -6.09 -1.24
N ASP A 130 -13.05 -6.99 -1.65
CA ASP A 130 -14.43 -6.69 -2.02
C ASP A 130 -15.37 -7.63 -1.27
N ILE A 131 -16.57 -7.15 -0.97
CA ILE A 131 -17.61 -7.90 -0.26
C ILE A 131 -18.93 -7.75 -1.02
N THR A 132 -19.70 -8.83 -1.15
CA THR A 132 -20.97 -8.82 -1.90
C THR A 132 -22.00 -7.90 -1.25
N ASP A 133 -22.27 -8.16 0.02
CA ASP A 133 -23.18 -7.39 0.89
C ASP A 133 -22.73 -7.64 2.33
N GLU A 134 -22.19 -6.59 2.97
CA GLU A 134 -21.66 -6.70 4.32
C GLU A 134 -22.75 -7.07 5.35
N ASP A 135 -23.95 -6.52 5.20
CA ASP A 135 -25.05 -6.81 6.08
C ASP A 135 -25.56 -8.25 5.92
N GLU A 136 -25.54 -8.79 4.70
CA GLU A 136 -25.86 -10.20 4.44
C GLU A 136 -24.83 -11.12 5.09
N ILE A 137 -23.54 -10.86 4.91
CA ILE A 137 -22.45 -11.64 5.51
C ILE A 137 -22.54 -11.59 7.04
N ARG A 138 -22.76 -10.41 7.64
CA ARG A 138 -22.91 -10.25 9.09
C ARG A 138 -24.14 -11.00 9.64
N ARG A 139 -25.25 -10.98 8.91
CA ARG A 139 -26.45 -11.77 9.26
C ARG A 139 -26.19 -13.26 9.15
N PHE A 140 -25.45 -13.69 8.13
CA PHE A 140 -25.06 -15.09 7.94
C PHE A 140 -24.19 -15.58 9.11
N ILE A 141 -23.17 -14.82 9.50
CA ILE A 141 -22.32 -15.12 10.67
C ILE A 141 -23.17 -15.19 11.95
N ALA A 142 -24.06 -14.21 12.16
CA ALA A 142 -24.89 -14.14 13.39
C ALA A 142 -25.94 -15.23 13.48
N ALA A 143 -26.36 -15.81 12.36
CA ALA A 143 -27.32 -16.91 12.31
C ALA A 143 -26.68 -18.28 12.49
N ASP A 144 -25.35 -18.36 12.40
CA ASP A 144 -24.60 -19.60 12.55
C ASP A 144 -24.24 -19.84 14.01
N ASP A 145 -24.61 -21.01 14.53
CA ASP A 145 -24.37 -21.43 15.92
C ASP A 145 -23.31 -22.56 16.01
N SER A 146 -22.65 -22.87 14.87
CA SER A 146 -21.64 -23.95 14.79
C SER A 146 -20.34 -23.60 15.53
N THR A 147 -20.06 -22.32 15.73
CA THR A 147 -18.85 -21.85 16.40
C THR A 147 -19.12 -20.75 17.42
N THR A 148 -18.30 -20.71 18.47
CA THR A 148 -18.27 -19.61 19.45
C THR A 148 -17.13 -18.63 19.19
N VAL A 149 -16.38 -18.85 18.13
CA VAL A 149 -15.25 -18.00 17.73
C VAL A 149 -15.79 -16.68 17.15
N GLU A 150 -15.35 -15.56 17.68
CA GLU A 150 -15.68 -14.24 17.15
C GLU A 150 -15.01 -14.03 15.79
N ILE A 151 -15.77 -13.57 14.81
CA ILE A 151 -15.25 -13.24 13.48
C ILE A 151 -15.26 -11.73 13.29
N GLU A 152 -14.07 -11.15 13.12
CA GLU A 152 -13.91 -9.74 12.82
C GLU A 152 -13.60 -9.55 11.33
N LEU A 153 -14.47 -8.82 10.62
CA LEU A 153 -14.27 -8.47 9.21
C LEU A 153 -13.50 -7.15 9.12
N ARG A 154 -12.47 -7.12 8.28
CA ARG A 154 -11.65 -5.93 8.01
C ARG A 154 -11.45 -5.70 6.52
N ASP A 155 -11.66 -4.47 6.09
CA ASP A 155 -11.32 -4.07 4.71
C ASP A 155 -9.79 -3.95 4.57
N LEU A 156 -9.21 -4.75 3.67
CA LEU A 156 -7.77 -4.72 3.39
C LEU A 156 -7.33 -3.39 2.78
N LYS A 157 -8.25 -2.66 2.11
CA LYS A 157 -7.96 -1.34 1.54
C LYS A 157 -7.55 -0.35 2.63
N THR A 158 -8.14 -0.42 3.81
CA THR A 158 -7.78 0.48 4.92
C THR A 158 -6.33 0.31 5.37
N VAL A 159 -5.82 -0.94 5.34
CA VAL A 159 -4.41 -1.22 5.64
C VAL A 159 -3.49 -0.69 4.56
N LEU A 160 -3.96 -0.68 3.29
CA LEU A 160 -3.19 -0.18 2.16
C LEU A 160 -3.23 1.36 2.09
N ASP A 161 -4.33 1.99 2.49
CA ASP A 161 -4.50 3.44 2.53
C ASP A 161 -3.58 4.10 3.57
N ASP A 162 -3.36 3.45 4.72
CA ASP A 162 -2.41 3.91 5.75
C ASP A 162 -0.94 3.87 5.27
N VAL A 163 -0.68 3.20 4.16
CA VAL A 163 0.63 3.07 3.51
C VAL A 163 0.73 3.94 2.26
N ALA A 164 -0.16 4.89 2.07
CA ALA A 164 0.00 5.92 1.04
C ALA A 164 1.32 6.66 1.30
N ILE A 165 2.39 6.18 0.65
CA ILE A 165 3.70 6.83 0.65
C ILE A 165 3.50 8.17 -0.04
N GLY A 166 3.29 9.22 0.74
CA GLY A 166 3.17 10.58 0.27
C GLY A 166 4.55 11.19 0.10
N ASP A 167 4.81 11.79 -1.06
CA ASP A 167 5.86 12.79 -1.15
C ASP A 167 5.16 14.14 -0.91
N GLU A 168 5.62 14.89 0.09
CA GLU A 168 5.12 16.21 0.40
C GLU A 168 6.18 17.25 0.02
N VAL A 169 5.79 18.20 -0.81
CA VAL A 169 6.69 19.26 -1.29
C VAL A 169 6.02 20.61 -1.01
N SER A 170 6.70 21.47 -0.26
CA SER A 170 6.36 22.87 -0.14
C SER A 170 7.34 23.70 -0.97
N PHE A 171 6.85 24.57 -1.81
CA PHE A 171 7.68 25.42 -2.66
C PHE A 171 7.03 26.77 -2.91
N HIS A 172 7.86 27.74 -3.25
CA HIS A 172 7.39 29.02 -3.76
C HIS A 172 8.17 29.43 -5.02
N CYS A 173 7.56 30.27 -5.83
CA CYS A 173 8.20 30.81 -7.02
C CYS A 173 8.68 32.23 -6.77
N THR A 174 9.94 32.52 -7.13
CA THR A 174 10.52 33.86 -7.07
C THR A 174 10.88 34.34 -8.46
N GLU A 175 10.67 35.62 -8.71
CA GLU A 175 11.13 36.24 -9.95
C GLU A 175 12.62 36.54 -9.87
N VAL A 176 13.39 36.15 -10.86
CA VAL A 176 14.84 36.41 -10.94
C VAL A 176 15.06 37.61 -11.85
N HIS A 177 15.60 38.69 -11.27
CA HIS A 177 15.82 39.95 -11.97
C HIS A 177 17.25 40.07 -12.54
N ASP A 178 18.12 39.09 -12.28
CA ASP A 178 19.54 39.14 -12.67
C ASP A 178 19.82 38.79 -14.12
N ASP A 179 18.82 38.35 -14.87
CA ASP A 179 18.98 37.97 -16.28
C ASP A 179 18.33 39.01 -17.22
N LEU A 180 18.97 39.24 -18.39
CA LEU A 180 18.53 40.23 -19.39
C LEU A 180 17.09 39.96 -19.91
N PHE A 181 16.55 38.78 -19.65
CA PHE A 181 15.25 38.34 -20.14
C PHE A 181 14.22 38.11 -19.03
N GLY A 182 14.59 38.29 -17.75
CA GLY A 182 13.78 37.90 -16.61
C GLY A 182 13.53 36.38 -16.57
N GLY A 183 13.31 35.83 -15.40
CA GLY A 183 13.05 34.40 -15.22
C GLY A 183 12.31 34.12 -13.93
N TRP A 184 11.78 32.92 -13.79
CA TRP A 184 11.20 32.43 -12.56
C TRP A 184 12.07 31.31 -12.02
N GLN A 185 12.31 31.34 -10.72
CA GLN A 185 12.98 30.26 -9.99
C GLN A 185 12.00 29.62 -9.04
N VAL A 186 11.97 28.29 -9.03
CA VAL A 186 11.25 27.50 -8.04
C VAL A 186 12.20 27.24 -6.88
N VAL A 187 11.82 27.70 -5.69
CA VAL A 187 12.55 27.44 -4.44
C VAL A 187 11.76 26.40 -3.68
N ILE A 188 12.40 25.27 -3.34
CA ILE A 188 11.80 24.22 -2.54
C ILE A 188 12.03 24.58 -1.07
N ASP A 189 10.94 24.80 -0.31
CA ASP A 189 10.98 25.15 1.09
C ASP A 189 11.10 23.91 1.99
N SER A 190 10.37 22.85 1.63
CA SER A 190 10.47 21.55 2.31
C SER A 190 10.15 20.41 1.35
N PHE A 191 10.79 19.28 1.58
CA PHE A 191 10.55 18.04 0.84
C PHE A 191 10.63 16.87 1.80
N VAL A 192 9.51 16.15 1.95
CA VAL A 192 9.42 14.94 2.74
C VAL A 192 9.04 13.79 1.82
N SER A 193 9.84 12.74 1.80
CA SER A 193 9.60 11.58 0.94
C SER A 193 9.99 10.28 1.66
N ASP A 194 8.99 9.45 1.95
CA ASP A 194 9.22 8.14 2.55
C ASP A 194 10.08 7.24 1.66
N ARG A 195 9.98 7.39 0.34
CA ARG A 195 10.83 6.64 -0.62
C ARG A 195 12.30 7.01 -0.51
N VAL A 196 12.58 8.29 -0.33
CA VAL A 196 13.96 8.77 -0.15
C VAL A 196 14.49 8.30 1.19
N LEU A 197 13.68 8.38 2.26
CA LEU A 197 14.02 7.86 3.59
C LEU A 197 14.34 6.36 3.55
N GLN A 198 13.51 5.57 2.87
CA GLN A 198 13.76 4.14 2.70
C GLN A 198 15.06 3.87 1.94
N LYS A 199 15.30 4.56 0.82
CA LYS A 199 16.54 4.41 0.03
C LYS A 199 17.79 4.81 0.83
N ILE A 200 17.71 5.87 1.62
CA ILE A 200 18.81 6.28 2.50
C ILE A 200 19.08 5.20 3.55
N THR A 201 18.03 4.64 4.16
CA THR A 201 18.15 3.54 5.13
C THR A 201 18.78 2.32 4.50
N GLU A 202 18.33 1.90 3.32
CA GLU A 202 18.92 0.78 2.57
C GLU A 202 20.40 1.04 2.22
N PHE A 203 20.71 2.26 1.76
CA PHE A 203 22.09 2.67 1.46
C PHE A 203 22.96 2.61 2.71
N ASN A 204 22.50 3.19 3.82
CA ASN A 204 23.23 3.20 5.08
C ASN A 204 23.48 1.79 5.61
N ASN A 205 22.49 0.89 5.55
CA ASN A 205 22.64 -0.49 5.96
C ASN A 205 23.67 -1.24 5.09
N LYS A 206 23.60 -1.06 3.78
CA LYS A 206 24.53 -1.67 2.82
C LYS A 206 25.95 -1.12 2.97
N ALA A 207 26.08 0.17 3.19
CA ALA A 207 27.36 0.82 3.41
C ALA A 207 28.00 0.41 4.75
N ARG A 208 27.20 0.22 5.81
CA ARG A 208 27.64 -0.30 7.10
C ARG A 208 28.18 -1.72 6.99
N MET A 209 27.51 -2.60 6.23
CA MET A 209 27.95 -3.98 6.00
C MET A 209 29.29 -4.04 5.25
N ASN A 210 29.57 -3.08 4.39
CA ASN A 210 30.79 -3.00 3.57
C ASN A 210 31.89 -2.10 4.16
N ALA A 211 31.69 -1.62 5.39
CA ALA A 211 32.66 -0.76 6.06
C ALA A 211 33.93 -1.52 6.46
N SER A 212 35.06 -0.88 6.31
CA SER A 212 36.37 -1.42 6.72
C SER A 212 37.23 -0.31 7.31
N PRO A 213 38.31 -0.65 8.08
CA PRO A 213 39.22 0.36 8.64
C PRO A 213 39.83 1.30 7.59
N LYS A 214 39.97 0.82 6.34
CA LYS A 214 40.50 1.60 5.22
C LYS A 214 39.44 2.46 4.52
N LYS A 215 38.16 2.13 4.74
CA LYS A 215 37.00 2.84 4.17
C LYS A 215 35.93 2.97 5.23
N PRO A 216 36.05 3.95 6.14
CA PRO A 216 35.09 4.14 7.21
C PRO A 216 33.74 4.52 6.64
N PHE A 217 32.68 4.03 7.27
CA PHE A 217 31.31 4.35 6.91
C PHE A 217 30.96 5.76 7.41
N LYS A 218 30.42 6.57 6.52
CA LYS A 218 29.74 7.82 6.86
C LYS A 218 28.26 7.66 6.51
N PRO A 219 27.37 7.65 7.51
CA PRO A 219 25.94 7.60 7.24
C PRO A 219 25.47 8.89 6.55
N ILE A 220 24.45 8.77 5.70
CA ILE A 220 23.64 9.92 5.31
C ILE A 220 22.70 10.17 6.49
N GLU A 221 22.83 11.33 7.12
CA GLU A 221 21.98 11.74 8.24
C GLU A 221 20.79 12.51 7.69
N ILE A 222 19.64 12.30 8.29
CA ILE A 222 18.40 13.02 7.97
C ILE A 222 18.11 13.86 9.17
N SER A 223 18.06 15.19 8.99
CA SER A 223 17.66 16.12 10.05
C SER A 223 16.14 16.04 10.26
N GLU A 224 15.66 16.44 11.45
CA GLU A 224 14.22 16.57 11.72
C GLU A 224 13.54 17.62 10.85
N GLU A 225 14.31 18.51 10.23
CA GLU A 225 13.83 19.59 9.34
C GLU A 225 13.79 19.18 7.86
N GLY A 226 14.18 17.94 7.52
CA GLY A 226 14.19 17.42 6.17
C GLY A 226 15.59 17.13 5.61
N LEU A 227 15.64 16.77 4.33
CA LEU A 227 16.88 16.56 3.58
C LEU A 227 17.44 17.93 3.18
N GLU A 228 18.53 18.35 3.80
CA GLU A 228 19.39 19.35 3.17
C GLU A 228 20.06 18.69 1.98
N LEU A 229 19.60 19.04 0.79
CA LEU A 229 20.30 18.72 -0.45
C LEU A 229 21.52 19.66 -0.55
N ILE A 230 22.70 19.07 -0.27
CA ILE A 230 23.99 19.70 -0.61
C ILE A 230 24.26 19.45 -2.10
#